data_f60def4fc1dede75786f5cecef7268e5
#
_entry.id   f60def4fc1dede75786f5cecef7268e5
#
_cell.length_a   1.000
_cell.length_b   1.000
_cell.length_c   1.000
_cell.angle_alpha   90.00
_cell.angle_beta   90.00
_cell.angle_gamma   90.00
#
_symmetry.space_group_name_H-M   'P 1'
#
loop_
_entity.id
_entity.type
_entity.pdbx_description
1 polymer ?
#
loop_
_entity_poly.entity_id
_entity_poly.type
_entity_poly.pdbx_seq_one_letter_code
_entity_poly.pdbx_strand_id
1 'polypeptide(L)'
;YFCVRLIIAYQQKKERAAMNVCETMKQLKSERTDAFMHELYGNGAVENKARYEAVLKGFKEAFGDSEEVLLFSSPGRTEISGNHTDHNHGKVLAGSINLDCVGAAAKNYSNQVHIISETYDQDITIDLNDLEPSIKKAGTVDLIKGLLKGFETSGYSVGGFNAYITSNVISAAGVSSSASFEMLVCSMLNTFFNESHMDNVAYAHIGKYAENVYWDKASGLLDQMACAVGGLITIDFVEPMTPVVKKIDFDFQAQNHSLIIVQTGKGHADLSAEYSAVPEEMKKVAKYFGKDVLAQVSEE
;
A
#
# COMPACT_ATOMS: atom_id res chain seq x y z
N TYR A 1 -0.57 12.62 -8.63
CA TYR A 1 -1.76 11.99 -8.01
C TYR A 1 -1.58 10.49 -7.94
N PHE A 2 -0.70 9.99 -7.03
CA PHE A 2 -0.57 8.57 -6.75
C PHE A 2 -1.69 8.17 -5.79
N CYS A 3 -2.62 7.37 -6.28
CA CYS A 3 -3.55 6.57 -5.51
C CYS A 3 -3.25 5.12 -5.87
N VAL A 4 -3.55 4.16 -5.01
CA VAL A 4 -3.57 2.75 -5.41
C VAL A 4 -4.49 2.65 -6.63
N ARG A 5 -3.93 2.44 -7.82
CA ARG A 5 -4.68 2.47 -9.07
C ARG A 5 -4.44 1.22 -9.89
N LEU A 6 -5.53 0.77 -10.44
CA LEU A 6 -5.54 -0.11 -11.58
C LEU A 6 -5.10 0.69 -12.81
N ILE A 7 -3.87 0.52 -13.28
CA ILE A 7 -3.24 1.37 -14.30
C ILE A 7 -3.92 1.29 -15.67
N ILE A 8 -4.58 0.19 -15.99
CA ILE A 8 -5.24 0.01 -17.29
C ILE A 8 -6.75 0.28 -17.24
N ALA A 9 -7.35 0.45 -16.05
CA ALA A 9 -8.79 0.69 -15.91
C ALA A 9 -9.18 2.17 -15.81
N TYR A 10 -8.43 3.09 -16.39
CA TYR A 10 -8.87 4.48 -16.58
C TYR A 10 -9.85 4.62 -17.76
N GLN A 11 -10.61 3.59 -18.02
CA GLN A 11 -11.78 3.69 -18.90
C GLN A 11 -13.04 3.69 -18.03
N GLN A 12 -13.87 4.70 -18.29
CA GLN A 12 -15.21 4.90 -17.77
C GLN A 12 -15.92 3.58 -17.43
N LYS A 13 -16.57 3.53 -16.30
CA LYS A 13 -17.34 2.47 -15.65
C LYS A 13 -18.22 1.53 -16.52
N LYS A 14 -18.13 1.54 -17.84
CA LYS A 14 -19.14 0.89 -18.69
C LYS A 14 -18.71 -0.32 -19.51
N GLU A 15 -17.44 -0.52 -19.86
CA GLU A 15 -17.04 -1.73 -20.61
C GLU A 15 -15.56 -2.04 -20.39
N ARG A 16 -15.29 -2.83 -19.37
CA ARG A 16 -13.96 -3.40 -19.14
C ARG A 16 -13.87 -4.70 -19.94
N ALA A 17 -13.27 -4.64 -21.12
CA ALA A 17 -12.93 -5.88 -21.83
C ALA A 17 -11.82 -6.60 -21.05
N ALA A 18 -12.02 -7.89 -20.76
CA ALA A 18 -10.97 -8.75 -20.26
C ALA A 18 -9.81 -8.78 -21.28
N MET A 19 -8.58 -8.61 -20.81
CA MET A 19 -7.38 -8.60 -21.65
C MET A 19 -6.36 -9.61 -21.12
N ASN A 20 -5.90 -10.50 -21.97
CA ASN A 20 -4.80 -11.40 -21.68
C ASN A 20 -3.45 -10.63 -21.64
N VAL A 21 -2.36 -11.31 -21.27
CA VAL A 21 -1.03 -10.69 -21.16
C VAL A 21 -0.60 -10.00 -22.44
N CYS A 22 -0.85 -10.61 -23.61
CA CYS A 22 -0.44 -10.04 -24.91
C CYS A 22 -1.22 -8.77 -25.26
N GLU A 23 -2.50 -8.73 -24.96
CA GLU A 23 -3.37 -7.56 -25.16
C GLU A 23 -3.01 -6.44 -24.18
N THR A 24 -2.79 -6.77 -22.91
CA THR A 24 -2.32 -5.82 -21.89
C THR A 24 -0.97 -5.22 -22.29
N MET A 25 -0.05 -6.03 -22.82
CA MET A 25 1.25 -5.57 -23.32
C MET A 25 1.10 -4.61 -24.52
N LYS A 26 0.17 -4.89 -25.45
CA LYS A 26 -0.13 -3.99 -26.58
C LYS A 26 -0.70 -2.66 -26.08
N GLN A 27 -1.63 -2.73 -25.12
CA GLN A 27 -2.24 -1.53 -24.53
C GLN A 27 -1.19 -0.69 -23.79
N LEU A 28 -0.26 -1.32 -23.05
CA LEU A 28 0.83 -0.64 -22.37
C LEU A 28 1.72 0.16 -23.35
N LYS A 29 1.84 -0.29 -24.60
CA LYS A 29 2.63 0.38 -25.66
C LYS A 29 1.86 1.45 -26.44
N SER A 30 0.62 1.75 -26.08
CA SER A 30 -0.18 2.76 -26.76
C SER A 30 0.19 4.19 -26.34
N GLU A 31 0.02 5.17 -27.24
CA GLU A 31 0.23 6.60 -26.96
C GLU A 31 -0.60 7.10 -25.76
N ARG A 32 -1.79 6.54 -25.57
CA ARG A 32 -2.64 6.87 -24.43
C ARG A 32 -1.99 6.47 -23.12
N THR A 33 -1.35 5.30 -23.07
CA THR A 33 -0.61 4.85 -21.89
C THR A 33 0.65 5.70 -21.68
N ASP A 34 1.30 6.15 -22.75
CA ASP A 34 2.45 7.06 -22.64
C ASP A 34 2.07 8.37 -21.94
N ALA A 35 0.95 9.00 -22.34
CA ALA A 35 0.44 10.20 -21.68
C ALA A 35 0.14 9.96 -20.20
N PHE A 36 -0.49 8.82 -19.88
CA PHE A 36 -0.78 8.44 -18.50
C PHE A 36 0.49 8.16 -17.67
N MET A 37 1.49 7.50 -18.24
CA MET A 37 2.79 7.27 -17.58
C MET A 37 3.51 8.59 -17.31
N HIS A 38 3.44 9.56 -18.23
CA HIS A 38 3.98 10.90 -18.00
C HIS A 38 3.23 11.65 -16.88
N GLU A 39 1.92 11.52 -16.79
CA GLU A 39 1.14 12.08 -15.67
C GLU A 39 1.56 11.47 -14.33
N LEU A 40 1.83 10.16 -14.29
CA LEU A 40 2.18 9.45 -13.05
C LEU A 40 3.63 9.68 -12.62
N TYR A 41 4.58 9.58 -13.55
CA TYR A 41 6.00 9.47 -13.25
C TYR A 41 6.84 10.64 -13.80
N GLY A 42 6.23 11.57 -14.50
CA GLY A 42 6.96 12.70 -15.10
C GLY A 42 8.13 12.24 -15.96
N ASN A 43 9.34 12.70 -15.64
CA ASN A 43 10.57 12.34 -16.37
C ASN A 43 10.92 10.84 -16.25
N GLY A 44 10.41 10.13 -15.25
CA GLY A 44 10.61 8.68 -15.06
C GLY A 44 9.65 7.80 -15.85
N ALA A 45 8.79 8.36 -16.72
CA ALA A 45 7.73 7.63 -17.42
C ALA A 45 8.25 6.46 -18.26
N VAL A 46 9.34 6.67 -19.01
CA VAL A 46 9.93 5.64 -19.89
C VAL A 46 10.48 4.46 -19.10
N GLU A 47 11.22 4.75 -18.03
CA GLU A 47 11.79 3.73 -17.15
C GLU A 47 10.71 2.93 -16.43
N ASN A 48 9.70 3.61 -15.88
CA ASN A 48 8.59 2.94 -15.22
C ASN A 48 7.74 2.12 -16.18
N LYS A 49 7.50 2.58 -17.41
CA LYS A 49 6.84 1.79 -18.43
C LYS A 49 7.59 0.47 -18.70
N ALA A 50 8.92 0.51 -18.78
CA ALA A 50 9.74 -0.71 -18.92
C ALA A 50 9.59 -1.66 -17.72
N ARG A 51 9.44 -1.14 -16.47
CA ARG A 51 9.12 -1.95 -15.29
C ARG A 51 7.79 -2.70 -15.44
N TYR A 52 6.73 -2.03 -15.91
CA TYR A 52 5.45 -2.70 -16.15
C TYR A 52 5.53 -3.77 -17.23
N GLU A 53 6.32 -3.53 -18.30
CA GLU A 53 6.59 -4.56 -19.30
C GLU A 53 7.32 -5.76 -18.71
N ALA A 54 8.31 -5.54 -17.84
CA ALA A 54 9.03 -6.61 -17.16
C ALA A 54 8.12 -7.42 -16.24
N VAL A 55 7.28 -6.75 -15.45
CA VAL A 55 6.29 -7.40 -14.55
C VAL A 55 5.30 -8.27 -15.34
N LEU A 56 4.80 -7.79 -16.49
CA LEU A 56 3.93 -8.60 -17.35
C LEU A 56 4.65 -9.82 -17.94
N LYS A 57 5.91 -9.69 -18.32
CA LYS A 57 6.74 -10.81 -18.80
C LYS A 57 6.96 -11.83 -17.69
N GLY A 58 7.38 -11.36 -16.50
CA GLY A 58 7.57 -12.24 -15.34
C GLY A 58 6.28 -12.96 -14.95
N PHE A 59 5.14 -12.28 -14.97
CA PHE A 59 3.84 -12.91 -14.76
C PHE A 59 3.58 -14.03 -15.78
N LYS A 60 3.81 -13.76 -17.07
CA LYS A 60 3.62 -14.76 -18.14
C LYS A 60 4.56 -15.97 -17.99
N GLU A 61 5.80 -15.73 -17.63
CA GLU A 61 6.80 -16.79 -17.43
C GLU A 61 6.45 -17.67 -16.23
N ALA A 62 5.95 -17.07 -15.15
CA ALA A 62 5.61 -17.80 -13.91
C ALA A 62 4.26 -18.51 -13.99
N PHE A 63 3.23 -17.88 -14.57
CA PHE A 63 1.85 -18.35 -14.49
C PHE A 63 1.20 -18.65 -15.84
N GLY A 64 1.89 -18.40 -16.96
CA GLY A 64 1.36 -18.57 -18.30
C GLY A 64 0.42 -17.43 -18.73
N ASP A 65 -0.39 -17.70 -19.74
CA ASP A 65 -1.42 -16.77 -20.20
C ASP A 65 -2.69 -16.94 -19.34
N SER A 66 -3.22 -15.81 -18.84
CA SER A 66 -4.51 -15.73 -18.16
C SER A 66 -5.51 -15.00 -19.04
N GLU A 67 -6.81 -15.32 -18.88
CA GLU A 67 -7.88 -14.67 -19.65
C GLU A 67 -7.97 -13.17 -19.38
N GLU A 68 -7.70 -12.75 -18.15
CA GLU A 68 -7.67 -11.35 -17.74
C GLU A 68 -6.48 -11.09 -16.83
N VAL A 69 -5.56 -10.21 -17.24
CA VAL A 69 -4.43 -9.75 -16.43
C VAL A 69 -4.52 -8.25 -16.22
N LEU A 70 -4.40 -7.83 -14.97
CA LEU A 70 -4.49 -6.42 -14.58
C LEU A 70 -3.15 -5.95 -14.01
N LEU A 71 -2.85 -4.67 -14.23
CA LEU A 71 -1.69 -3.99 -13.66
C LEU A 71 -2.12 -3.10 -12.50
N PHE A 72 -1.37 -3.20 -11.40
CA PHE A 72 -1.61 -2.48 -10.17
C PHE A 72 -0.36 -1.70 -9.76
N SER A 73 -0.57 -0.58 -9.06
CA SER A 73 0.49 0.19 -8.43
C SER A 73 0.04 0.70 -7.08
N SER A 74 0.96 0.72 -6.13
CA SER A 74 0.77 1.35 -4.83
C SER A 74 2.04 2.11 -4.45
N PRO A 75 1.95 3.44 -4.19
CA PRO A 75 3.11 4.25 -3.87
C PRO A 75 3.60 4.00 -2.45
N GLY A 76 4.88 4.28 -2.21
CA GLY A 76 5.36 4.59 -0.88
C GLY A 76 4.89 5.97 -0.42
N ARG A 77 5.20 6.32 0.83
CA ARG A 77 4.82 7.62 1.40
C ARG A 77 5.99 8.29 2.09
N THR A 78 5.92 9.61 2.23
CA THR A 78 6.71 10.38 3.18
C THR A 78 5.79 11.12 4.13
N GLU A 79 6.18 11.23 5.38
CA GLU A 79 5.56 12.13 6.33
C GLU A 79 6.27 13.49 6.26
N ILE A 80 5.49 14.56 6.09
CA ILE A 80 6.02 15.92 5.95
C ILE A 80 5.97 16.64 7.29
N SER A 81 4.92 16.40 8.05
CA SER A 81 4.72 16.98 9.38
C SER A 81 3.75 16.13 10.20
N GLY A 82 3.92 16.12 11.52
CA GLY A 82 3.06 15.39 12.47
C GLY A 82 3.81 14.33 13.27
N ASN A 83 4.94 13.87 12.80
CA ASN A 83 5.90 13.00 13.50
C ASN A 83 5.25 11.81 14.22
N HIS A 84 4.45 11.04 13.48
CA HIS A 84 3.76 9.83 13.98
C HIS A 84 2.82 10.09 15.17
N THR A 85 2.08 11.21 15.15
CA THR A 85 1.10 11.53 16.20
C THR A 85 -0.24 10.83 16.04
N ASP A 86 -0.40 9.95 15.05
CA ASP A 86 -1.62 9.18 14.79
C ASP A 86 -2.05 8.34 16.00
N HIS A 87 -1.10 7.72 16.72
CA HIS A 87 -1.38 6.95 17.94
C HIS A 87 -1.74 7.82 19.17
N ASN A 88 -1.58 9.15 19.06
CA ASN A 88 -2.02 10.14 20.05
C ASN A 88 -3.22 10.96 19.58
N HIS A 89 -3.94 10.52 18.56
CA HIS A 89 -5.09 11.19 17.95
C HIS A 89 -4.73 12.57 17.38
N GLY A 90 -3.49 12.74 16.94
CA GLY A 90 -2.97 13.99 16.39
C GLY A 90 -3.32 14.20 14.92
N LYS A 91 -2.68 15.21 14.33
CA LYS A 91 -2.81 15.55 12.92
C LYS A 91 -1.49 15.36 12.22
N VAL A 92 -1.56 14.86 10.99
CA VAL A 92 -0.37 14.64 10.15
C VAL A 92 -0.56 15.22 8.77
N LEU A 93 0.56 15.61 8.16
CA LEU A 93 0.67 15.96 6.75
C LEU A 93 1.59 14.93 6.10
N ALA A 94 1.08 14.20 5.14
CA ALA A 94 1.80 13.16 4.43
C ALA A 94 1.62 13.27 2.91
N GLY A 95 2.58 12.76 2.17
CA GLY A 95 2.52 12.70 0.72
C GLY A 95 2.95 11.34 0.20
N SER A 96 2.29 10.86 -0.85
CA SER A 96 2.82 9.74 -1.62
C SER A 96 4.05 10.19 -2.41
N ILE A 97 4.98 9.26 -2.62
CA ILE A 97 6.20 9.48 -3.37
C ILE A 97 6.11 8.81 -4.75
N ASN A 98 7.04 9.12 -5.63
CA ASN A 98 7.11 8.56 -6.98
C ASN A 98 7.85 7.20 -7.06
N LEU A 99 8.09 6.56 -5.91
CA LEU A 99 8.52 5.18 -5.79
C LEU A 99 7.31 4.33 -5.40
N ASP A 100 7.12 3.21 -6.08
CA ASP A 100 5.95 2.37 -5.88
C ASP A 100 6.26 0.87 -5.95
N CYS A 101 5.33 0.07 -5.43
CA CYS A 101 5.23 -1.35 -5.66
C CYS A 101 4.25 -1.57 -6.81
N VAL A 102 4.67 -2.27 -7.86
CA VAL A 102 3.85 -2.58 -9.03
C VAL A 102 3.67 -4.07 -9.19
N GLY A 103 2.52 -4.49 -9.72
CA GLY A 103 2.23 -5.90 -9.94
C GLY A 103 1.33 -6.14 -11.14
N ALA A 104 1.54 -7.28 -11.79
CA ALA A 104 0.58 -7.89 -12.70
C ALA A 104 -0.14 -9.01 -11.95
N ALA A 105 -1.46 -9.06 -12.00
CA ALA A 105 -2.23 -10.06 -11.29
C ALA A 105 -3.46 -10.52 -12.09
N ALA A 106 -3.88 -11.77 -11.82
CA ALA A 106 -5.06 -12.39 -12.41
C ALA A 106 -5.70 -13.36 -11.42
N LYS A 107 -7.04 -13.51 -11.49
CA LYS A 107 -7.72 -14.60 -10.78
C LYS A 107 -7.21 -15.94 -11.28
N ASN A 108 -7.02 -16.88 -10.37
CA ASN A 108 -6.60 -18.25 -10.72
C ASN A 108 -7.72 -19.28 -10.49
N TYR A 109 -8.87 -18.84 -10.00
CA TYR A 109 -10.05 -19.67 -9.72
C TYR A 109 -9.78 -20.87 -8.79
N SER A 110 -8.69 -20.79 -8.02
CA SER A 110 -8.32 -21.77 -7.00
C SER A 110 -8.58 -21.22 -5.60
N ASN A 111 -8.30 -22.01 -4.58
CA ASN A 111 -8.35 -21.58 -3.18
C ASN A 111 -6.98 -21.16 -2.65
N GLN A 112 -6.12 -20.62 -3.52
CA GLN A 112 -4.76 -20.21 -3.19
C GLN A 112 -4.45 -18.82 -3.72
N VAL A 113 -3.72 -18.05 -2.93
CA VAL A 113 -3.06 -16.82 -3.36
C VAL A 113 -1.59 -17.13 -3.60
N HIS A 114 -1.10 -16.87 -4.81
CA HIS A 114 0.28 -17.09 -5.18
C HIS A 114 0.93 -15.77 -5.63
N ILE A 115 1.91 -15.31 -4.87
CA ILE A 115 2.61 -14.06 -5.11
C ILE A 115 4.10 -14.32 -5.28
N ILE A 116 4.65 -13.92 -6.43
CA ILE A 116 6.08 -13.90 -6.69
C ILE A 116 6.57 -12.45 -6.61
N SER A 117 7.54 -12.20 -5.74
CA SER A 117 8.20 -10.90 -5.59
C SER A 117 9.61 -10.96 -6.13
N GLU A 118 9.83 -10.32 -7.30
CA GLU A 118 11.15 -10.23 -7.92
C GLU A 118 12.15 -9.49 -7.02
N THR A 119 11.75 -8.34 -6.46
CA THR A 119 12.63 -7.49 -5.64
C THR A 119 13.19 -8.19 -4.41
N TYR A 120 12.42 -9.09 -3.81
CA TYR A 120 12.79 -9.78 -2.56
C TYR A 120 13.11 -11.26 -2.76
N ASP A 121 13.13 -11.74 -4.01
CA ASP A 121 13.35 -13.16 -4.37
C ASP A 121 12.46 -14.10 -3.54
N GLN A 122 11.15 -13.78 -3.48
CA GLN A 122 10.17 -14.52 -2.70
C GLN A 122 9.12 -15.14 -3.62
N ASP A 123 8.82 -16.40 -3.35
CA ASP A 123 7.75 -17.18 -3.96
C ASP A 123 6.82 -17.66 -2.84
N ILE A 124 5.63 -17.06 -2.72
CA ILE A 124 4.73 -17.24 -1.58
C ILE A 124 3.40 -17.79 -2.06
N THR A 125 3.00 -18.93 -1.53
CA THR A 125 1.68 -19.52 -1.72
C THR A 125 0.94 -19.60 -0.41
N ILE A 126 -0.29 -19.06 -0.35
CA ILE A 126 -1.17 -19.08 0.81
C ILE A 126 -2.43 -19.87 0.47
N ASP A 127 -2.74 -20.88 1.27
CA ASP A 127 -4.05 -21.57 1.23
C ASP A 127 -5.09 -20.74 1.99
N LEU A 128 -6.18 -20.38 1.33
CA LEU A 128 -7.27 -19.60 1.93
C LEU A 128 -8.00 -20.35 3.06
N ASN A 129 -7.84 -21.70 3.15
CA ASN A 129 -8.36 -22.46 4.29
C ASN A 129 -7.47 -22.38 5.53
N ASP A 130 -6.23 -21.86 5.42
CA ASP A 130 -5.27 -21.74 6.53
C ASP A 130 -4.75 -20.31 6.63
N LEU A 131 -5.58 -19.44 7.21
CA LEU A 131 -5.24 -18.04 7.46
C LEU A 131 -4.84 -17.77 8.91
N GLU A 132 -4.61 -18.79 9.72
CA GLU A 132 -4.13 -18.62 11.08
C GLU A 132 -2.67 -18.12 11.09
N PRO A 133 -2.30 -17.25 12.05
CA PRO A 133 -0.91 -16.78 12.16
C PRO A 133 0.05 -17.95 12.42
N SER A 134 1.23 -17.86 11.86
CA SER A 134 2.28 -18.85 12.11
C SER A 134 2.69 -18.84 13.60
N ILE A 135 3.04 -20.00 14.16
CA ILE A 135 3.55 -20.12 15.55
C ILE A 135 4.79 -19.24 15.74
N LYS A 136 5.67 -19.23 14.72
CA LYS A 136 6.77 -18.27 14.60
C LYS A 136 6.43 -17.36 13.45
N LYS A 137 6.10 -16.11 13.75
CA LYS A 137 5.69 -15.13 12.74
C LYS A 137 6.70 -15.04 11.60
N ALA A 138 6.22 -15.22 10.38
CA ALA A 138 7.03 -15.44 9.17
C ALA A 138 7.09 -14.21 8.24
N GLY A 139 7.04 -13.01 8.80
CA GLY A 139 7.21 -11.78 8.00
C GLY A 139 6.13 -11.63 6.91
N THR A 140 6.53 -11.62 5.62
CA THR A 140 5.64 -11.37 4.50
C THR A 140 4.50 -12.40 4.37
N VAL A 141 4.74 -13.67 4.70
CA VAL A 141 3.71 -14.73 4.68
C VAL A 141 2.58 -14.40 5.65
N ASP A 142 2.93 -14.09 6.91
CA ASP A 142 1.93 -13.74 7.92
C ASP A 142 1.27 -12.40 7.61
N LEU A 143 2.00 -11.44 7.04
CA LEU A 143 1.41 -10.18 6.60
C LEU A 143 0.30 -10.42 5.56
N ILE A 144 0.54 -11.27 4.54
CA ILE A 144 -0.48 -11.61 3.54
C ILE A 144 -1.66 -12.36 4.18
N LYS A 145 -1.40 -13.35 5.05
CA LYS A 145 -2.46 -14.04 5.80
C LYS A 145 -3.31 -13.05 6.61
N GLY A 146 -2.66 -12.07 7.25
CA GLY A 146 -3.32 -11.01 8.00
C GLY A 146 -4.20 -10.11 7.14
N LEU A 147 -3.76 -9.75 5.94
CA LEU A 147 -4.58 -9.00 4.98
C LEU A 147 -5.83 -9.80 4.57
N LEU A 148 -5.65 -11.06 4.16
CA LEU A 148 -6.74 -11.94 3.77
C LEU A 148 -7.75 -12.12 4.91
N LYS A 149 -7.27 -12.38 6.13
CA LYS A 149 -8.11 -12.50 7.32
C LYS A 149 -8.81 -11.20 7.67
N GLY A 150 -8.12 -10.07 7.52
CA GLY A 150 -8.69 -8.74 7.70
C GLY A 150 -9.85 -8.44 6.74
N PHE A 151 -9.75 -8.87 5.48
CA PHE A 151 -10.86 -8.80 4.52
C PHE A 151 -12.04 -9.61 5.00
N GLU A 152 -11.85 -10.90 5.33
CA GLU A 152 -12.93 -11.79 5.81
C GLU A 152 -13.64 -11.22 7.06
N THR A 153 -12.86 -10.82 8.06
CA THR A 153 -13.43 -10.32 9.33
C THR A 153 -14.13 -8.97 9.18
N SER A 154 -13.78 -8.21 8.15
CA SER A 154 -14.45 -6.96 7.78
C SER A 154 -15.67 -7.17 6.87
N GLY A 155 -16.01 -8.42 6.53
CA GLY A 155 -17.17 -8.77 5.71
C GLY A 155 -16.94 -8.65 4.19
N TYR A 156 -15.67 -8.56 3.75
CA TYR A 156 -15.30 -8.54 2.34
C TYR A 156 -14.93 -9.93 1.83
N SER A 157 -15.11 -10.12 0.53
CA SER A 157 -14.77 -11.38 -0.14
C SER A 157 -13.29 -11.51 -0.39
N VAL A 158 -12.79 -12.74 -0.26
CA VAL A 158 -11.45 -13.15 -0.67
C VAL A 158 -11.53 -14.29 -1.69
N GLY A 159 -10.48 -14.48 -2.47
CA GLY A 159 -10.41 -15.57 -3.44
C GLY A 159 -9.00 -15.73 -4.00
N GLY A 160 -8.77 -16.81 -4.75
CA GLY A 160 -7.46 -17.15 -5.30
C GLY A 160 -7.07 -16.24 -6.46
N PHE A 161 -5.83 -15.79 -6.44
CA PHE A 161 -5.20 -15.05 -7.54
C PHE A 161 -3.71 -15.32 -7.60
N ASN A 162 -3.13 -15.09 -8.77
CA ASN A 162 -1.70 -15.09 -8.99
C ASN A 162 -1.23 -13.63 -9.17
N ALA A 163 -0.06 -13.29 -8.64
CA ALA A 163 0.56 -11.99 -8.83
C ALA A 163 2.07 -12.10 -9.00
N TYR A 164 2.62 -11.35 -9.94
CA TYR A 164 4.05 -11.10 -10.08
C TYR A 164 4.30 -9.62 -9.79
N ILE A 165 5.16 -9.33 -8.83
CA ILE A 165 5.36 -7.97 -8.31
C ILE A 165 6.84 -7.57 -8.30
N THR A 166 7.09 -6.27 -8.43
CA THR A 166 8.39 -5.63 -8.18
C THR A 166 8.19 -4.32 -7.44
N SER A 167 9.19 -3.89 -6.67
CA SER A 167 9.10 -2.66 -5.88
C SER A 167 10.39 -1.86 -6.00
N ASN A 168 10.26 -0.54 -6.17
CA ASN A 168 11.35 0.41 -6.00
C ASN A 168 11.19 1.26 -4.73
N VAL A 169 10.19 0.96 -3.90
CA VAL A 169 10.07 1.54 -2.56
C VAL A 169 11.15 0.96 -1.67
N ILE A 170 12.09 1.79 -1.27
CA ILE A 170 13.30 1.38 -0.57
C ILE A 170 12.95 0.85 0.82
N SER A 171 13.28 -0.42 1.09
CA SER A 171 13.10 -1.01 2.41
C SER A 171 13.95 -0.32 3.46
N ALA A 172 13.40 -0.18 4.66
CA ALA A 172 14.07 0.43 5.82
C ALA A 172 14.54 1.89 5.62
N ALA A 173 14.03 2.58 4.60
CA ALA A 173 14.32 4.00 4.34
C ALA A 173 13.25 4.95 4.92
N GLY A 174 12.32 4.46 5.72
CA GLY A 174 11.24 5.26 6.29
C GLY A 174 10.18 5.72 5.29
N VAL A 175 10.10 5.07 4.11
CA VAL A 175 9.14 5.39 3.04
C VAL A 175 8.02 4.36 2.88
N SER A 176 7.82 3.52 3.89
CA SER A 176 6.72 2.56 4.04
C SER A 176 6.59 1.52 2.92
N SER A 177 7.66 0.74 2.70
CA SER A 177 7.62 -0.38 1.75
C SER A 177 6.57 -1.44 2.12
N SER A 178 6.37 -1.74 3.42
CA SER A 178 5.32 -2.66 3.87
C SER A 178 3.93 -2.16 3.54
N ALA A 179 3.59 -0.91 3.91
CA ALA A 179 2.27 -0.35 3.62
C ALA A 179 1.99 -0.23 2.12
N SER A 180 3.01 0.11 1.30
CA SER A 180 2.89 0.09 -0.16
C SER A 180 2.52 -1.30 -0.68
N PHE A 181 3.18 -2.35 -0.20
CA PHE A 181 2.86 -3.73 -0.55
C PHE A 181 1.46 -4.16 -0.05
N GLU A 182 1.11 -3.84 1.19
CA GLU A 182 -0.21 -4.12 1.76
C GLU A 182 -1.33 -3.50 0.91
N MET A 183 -1.20 -2.22 0.57
CA MET A 183 -2.21 -1.53 -0.24
C MET A 183 -2.27 -2.06 -1.67
N LEU A 184 -1.15 -2.54 -2.23
CA LEU A 184 -1.14 -3.24 -3.52
C LEU A 184 -2.01 -4.51 -3.45
N VAL A 185 -1.80 -5.37 -2.45
CA VAL A 185 -2.58 -6.60 -2.25
C VAL A 185 -4.05 -6.28 -1.97
N CYS A 186 -4.33 -5.28 -1.11
CA CYS A 186 -5.71 -4.83 -0.86
C CYS A 186 -6.42 -4.39 -2.14
N SER A 187 -5.72 -3.67 -3.04
CA SER A 187 -6.30 -3.24 -4.32
C SER A 187 -6.61 -4.40 -5.26
N MET A 188 -5.75 -5.43 -5.28
CA MET A 188 -6.01 -6.66 -6.03
C MET A 188 -7.27 -7.37 -5.52
N LEU A 189 -7.37 -7.60 -4.20
CA LEU A 189 -8.52 -8.22 -3.56
C LEU A 189 -9.83 -7.43 -3.78
N ASN A 190 -9.77 -6.11 -3.62
CA ASN A 190 -10.94 -5.26 -3.87
C ASN A 190 -11.39 -5.33 -5.33
N THR A 191 -10.43 -5.27 -6.26
CA THR A 191 -10.74 -5.30 -7.69
C THR A 191 -11.31 -6.64 -8.14
N PHE A 192 -10.72 -7.74 -7.67
CA PHE A 192 -11.08 -9.08 -8.10
C PHE A 192 -12.36 -9.61 -7.43
N PHE A 193 -12.59 -9.29 -6.17
CA PHE A 193 -13.61 -9.96 -5.38
C PHE A 193 -14.63 -9.02 -4.73
N ASN A 194 -14.43 -7.70 -4.79
CA ASN A 194 -15.29 -6.71 -4.13
C ASN A 194 -15.70 -5.56 -5.05
N GLU A 195 -15.70 -5.77 -6.38
CA GLU A 195 -16.16 -4.81 -7.40
C GLU A 195 -15.57 -3.39 -7.26
N SER A 196 -14.39 -3.27 -6.65
CA SER A 196 -13.73 -1.99 -6.34
C SER A 196 -14.58 -1.05 -5.45
N HIS A 197 -15.43 -1.58 -4.58
CA HIS A 197 -16.33 -0.78 -3.74
C HIS A 197 -15.74 -0.40 -2.37
N MET A 198 -14.61 -0.97 -1.98
CA MET A 198 -13.96 -0.61 -0.72
C MET A 198 -13.37 0.79 -0.76
N ASP A 199 -13.47 1.50 0.34
CA ASP A 199 -12.81 2.79 0.51
C ASP A 199 -11.37 2.65 1.05
N ASN A 200 -10.63 3.75 1.00
CA ASN A 200 -9.23 3.78 1.41
C ASN A 200 -9.04 3.65 2.93
N VAL A 201 -10.07 4.00 3.72
CA VAL A 201 -10.04 3.86 5.18
C VAL A 201 -10.11 2.38 5.56
N ALA A 202 -10.98 1.61 4.89
CA ALA A 202 -11.06 0.16 5.06
C ALA A 202 -9.72 -0.53 4.74
N TYR A 203 -9.06 -0.14 3.64
CA TYR A 203 -7.73 -0.64 3.30
C TYR A 203 -6.72 -0.41 4.41
N ALA A 204 -6.65 0.83 4.90
CA ALA A 204 -5.71 1.22 5.93
C ALA A 204 -5.92 0.46 7.24
N HIS A 205 -7.17 0.26 7.65
CA HIS A 205 -7.50 -0.53 8.84
C HIS A 205 -7.12 -2.01 8.69
N ILE A 206 -7.35 -2.60 7.51
CA ILE A 206 -6.95 -3.98 7.22
C ILE A 206 -5.42 -4.12 7.25
N GLY A 207 -4.67 -3.21 6.63
CA GLY A 207 -3.21 -3.20 6.68
C GLY A 207 -2.68 -3.08 8.10
N LYS A 208 -3.20 -2.13 8.88
CA LYS A 208 -2.87 -1.99 10.31
C LYS A 208 -3.18 -3.27 11.11
N TYR A 209 -4.32 -3.91 10.88
CA TYR A 209 -4.66 -5.18 11.51
C TYR A 209 -3.64 -6.26 11.16
N ALA A 210 -3.26 -6.39 9.91
CA ALA A 210 -2.28 -7.37 9.47
C ALA A 210 -0.90 -7.14 10.11
N GLU A 211 -0.40 -5.91 10.18
CA GLU A 211 0.85 -5.59 10.85
C GLU A 211 0.80 -5.87 12.35
N ASN A 212 -0.26 -5.45 13.05
CA ASN A 212 -0.33 -5.52 14.51
C ASN A 212 -0.63 -6.94 15.02
N VAL A 213 -1.46 -7.71 14.32
CA VAL A 213 -1.91 -9.03 14.80
C VAL A 213 -1.06 -10.17 14.24
N TYR A 214 -0.68 -10.07 12.96
CA TYR A 214 0.02 -11.14 12.26
C TYR A 214 1.53 -10.92 12.21
N TRP A 215 1.99 -9.68 12.03
CA TRP A 215 3.41 -9.41 11.90
C TRP A 215 4.09 -8.94 13.19
N ASP A 216 3.33 -8.73 14.26
CA ASP A 216 3.81 -8.29 15.58
C ASP A 216 4.52 -6.92 15.55
N LYS A 217 4.08 -6.05 14.66
CA LYS A 217 4.59 -4.71 14.50
C LYS A 217 3.55 -3.71 14.99
N ALA A 218 3.85 -3.02 16.09
CA ALA A 218 2.98 -1.97 16.61
C ALA A 218 2.99 -0.76 15.67
N SER A 219 2.08 -0.71 14.70
CA SER A 219 1.94 0.37 13.74
C SER A 219 0.69 1.20 13.98
N GLY A 220 0.77 2.49 13.62
CA GLY A 220 -0.36 3.40 13.52
C GLY A 220 -1.17 3.17 12.25
N LEU A 221 -1.88 4.19 11.78
CA LEU A 221 -2.71 4.13 10.58
C LEU A 221 -2.18 5.05 9.46
N LEU A 222 -1.20 5.89 9.77
CA LEU A 222 -0.66 6.92 8.87
C LEU A 222 -0.14 6.32 7.57
N ASP A 223 0.70 5.30 7.66
CA ASP A 223 1.43 4.72 6.54
C ASP A 223 0.47 4.15 5.50
N GLN A 224 -0.43 3.29 5.95
CA GLN A 224 -1.43 2.64 5.12
C GLN A 224 -2.38 3.68 4.51
N MET A 225 -2.82 4.67 5.30
CA MET A 225 -3.72 5.71 4.82
C MET A 225 -3.06 6.56 3.72
N ALA A 226 -1.81 6.96 3.91
CA ALA A 226 -1.09 7.78 2.94
C ALA A 226 -0.82 7.01 1.63
N CYS A 227 -0.44 5.73 1.71
CA CYS A 227 -0.27 4.87 0.53
C CYS A 227 -1.61 4.62 -0.19
N ALA A 228 -2.72 4.40 0.56
CA ALA A 228 -4.03 4.11 -0.01
C ALA A 228 -4.67 5.32 -0.70
N VAL A 229 -4.62 6.50 -0.06
CA VAL A 229 -5.27 7.71 -0.58
C VAL A 229 -4.47 8.36 -1.70
N GLY A 230 -3.15 8.40 -1.56
CA GLY A 230 -2.23 9.01 -2.51
C GLY A 230 -2.32 10.54 -2.60
N GLY A 231 -1.30 11.14 -3.20
CA GLY A 231 -1.17 12.59 -3.30
C GLY A 231 -0.71 13.21 -1.98
N LEU A 232 -0.86 14.52 -1.84
CA LEU A 232 -0.60 15.23 -0.59
C LEU A 232 -1.89 15.30 0.23
N ILE A 233 -1.83 14.86 1.49
CA ILE A 233 -3.01 14.74 2.36
C ILE A 233 -2.72 15.22 3.77
N THR A 234 -3.74 15.78 4.41
CA THR A 234 -3.79 15.88 5.87
C THR A 234 -4.70 14.79 6.41
N ILE A 235 -4.34 14.23 7.55
CA ILE A 235 -5.15 13.27 8.28
C ILE A 235 -5.31 13.78 9.71
N ASP A 236 -6.56 13.90 10.17
CA ASP A 236 -6.91 14.19 11.54
C ASP A 236 -7.40 12.91 12.21
N PHE A 237 -6.66 12.43 13.20
CA PHE A 237 -6.93 11.19 13.92
C PHE A 237 -7.72 11.41 15.21
N VAL A 238 -8.45 12.52 15.35
CA VAL A 238 -9.30 12.77 16.53
C VAL A 238 -10.24 11.57 16.79
N GLU A 239 -10.77 10.96 15.72
CA GLU A 239 -11.50 9.71 15.73
C GLU A 239 -10.72 8.65 14.93
N PRO A 240 -9.88 7.82 15.56
CA PRO A 240 -8.99 6.90 14.85
C PRO A 240 -9.69 5.85 13.97
N MET A 241 -10.93 5.50 14.32
CA MET A 241 -11.71 4.54 13.50
C MET A 241 -12.30 5.18 12.24
N THR A 242 -12.47 6.50 12.24
CA THR A 242 -13.02 7.28 11.13
C THR A 242 -12.22 8.57 10.95
N PRO A 243 -10.93 8.48 10.60
CA PRO A 243 -10.08 9.66 10.49
C PRO A 243 -10.55 10.59 9.38
N VAL A 244 -10.41 11.90 9.61
CA VAL A 244 -10.76 12.90 8.60
C VAL A 244 -9.59 13.12 7.67
N VAL A 245 -9.72 12.66 6.42
CA VAL A 245 -8.69 12.80 5.39
C VAL A 245 -9.07 13.92 4.42
N LYS A 246 -8.14 14.85 4.19
CA LYS A 246 -8.31 15.93 3.20
C LYS A 246 -7.14 15.92 2.23
N LYS A 247 -7.44 15.90 0.94
CA LYS A 247 -6.44 16.10 -0.12
C LYS A 247 -6.06 17.58 -0.18
N ILE A 248 -4.77 17.83 -0.35
CA ILE A 248 -4.22 19.16 -0.56
C ILE A 248 -3.79 19.26 -2.02
N ASP A 249 -4.33 20.24 -2.71
CA ASP A 249 -3.91 20.58 -4.08
C ASP A 249 -2.68 21.49 -4.00
N PHE A 250 -1.50 20.89 -4.08
CA PHE A 250 -0.23 21.59 -4.07
C PHE A 250 0.76 20.90 -5.01
N ASP A 251 1.29 21.68 -5.94
CA ASP A 251 2.30 21.25 -6.90
C ASP A 251 3.67 21.81 -6.50
N PHE A 252 4.53 20.94 -5.98
CA PHE A 252 5.89 21.29 -5.59
C PHE A 252 6.71 21.83 -6.76
N GLN A 253 6.55 21.26 -7.97
CA GLN A 253 7.32 21.68 -9.15
C GLN A 253 6.89 23.06 -9.63
N ALA A 254 5.58 23.34 -9.64
CA ALA A 254 5.05 24.67 -9.97
C ALA A 254 5.54 25.75 -9.01
N GLN A 255 5.88 25.39 -7.78
CA GLN A 255 6.47 26.28 -6.78
C GLN A 255 8.01 26.26 -6.75
N ASN A 256 8.66 25.60 -7.74
CA ASN A 256 10.13 25.42 -7.80
C ASN A 256 10.70 24.75 -6.54
N HIS A 257 9.97 23.80 -5.97
CA HIS A 257 10.41 23.00 -4.83
C HIS A 257 10.51 21.52 -5.18
N SER A 258 11.38 20.81 -4.49
CA SER A 258 11.51 19.36 -4.56
C SER A 258 11.54 18.76 -3.16
N LEU A 259 10.87 17.64 -2.98
CA LEU A 259 10.98 16.84 -1.78
C LEU A 259 12.19 15.90 -1.93
N ILE A 260 13.14 15.97 -1.00
CA ILE A 260 14.34 15.15 -1.03
C ILE A 260 14.30 14.18 0.14
N ILE A 261 14.42 12.88 -0.16
CA ILE A 261 14.52 11.81 0.83
C ILE A 261 15.97 11.32 0.84
N VAL A 262 16.61 11.42 2.00
CA VAL A 262 18.00 11.00 2.19
C VAL A 262 18.04 9.72 3.02
N GLN A 263 18.43 8.61 2.40
CA GLN A 263 18.68 7.36 3.11
C GLN A 263 20.03 7.40 3.79
N THR A 264 20.05 7.24 5.12
CA THR A 264 21.27 7.27 5.93
C THR A 264 21.98 5.92 6.00
N GLY A 265 21.42 4.87 5.39
CA GLY A 265 21.98 3.51 5.41
C GLY A 265 21.73 2.72 6.72
N LYS A 266 21.03 3.30 7.69
CA LYS A 266 20.62 2.59 8.92
C LYS A 266 19.17 2.14 8.80
N GLY A 267 18.93 0.83 8.95
CA GLY A 267 17.57 0.27 9.02
C GLY A 267 16.96 0.43 10.41
N HIS A 268 15.63 0.26 10.47
CA HIS A 268 14.86 0.34 11.73
C HIS A 268 14.63 -1.02 12.39
N ALA A 269 15.12 -2.12 11.82
CA ALA A 269 14.84 -3.48 12.30
C ALA A 269 15.26 -3.71 13.75
N ASP A 270 16.32 -3.04 14.20
CA ASP A 270 16.85 -3.17 15.56
C ASP A 270 16.28 -2.15 16.55
N LEU A 271 15.34 -1.28 16.11
CA LEU A 271 14.78 -0.17 16.92
C LEU A 271 13.30 -0.39 17.28
N SER A 272 12.80 -1.61 17.20
CA SER A 272 11.37 -1.90 17.47
C SER A 272 10.97 -1.56 18.92
N ALA A 273 11.87 -1.73 19.88
CA ALA A 273 11.63 -1.39 21.28
C ALA A 273 11.52 0.13 21.48
N GLU A 274 12.40 0.90 20.85
CA GLU A 274 12.40 2.36 20.87
C GLU A 274 11.15 2.94 20.22
N TYR A 275 10.74 2.37 19.08
CA TYR A 275 9.49 2.75 18.42
C TYR A 275 8.26 2.50 19.28
N SER A 276 8.20 1.36 19.97
CA SER A 276 7.11 1.03 20.90
C SER A 276 7.10 1.91 22.14
N ALA A 277 8.27 2.35 22.59
CA ALA A 277 8.40 3.20 23.78
C ALA A 277 7.80 4.60 23.57
N VAL A 278 7.92 5.17 22.36
CA VAL A 278 7.44 6.54 22.06
C VAL A 278 5.94 6.72 22.38
N PRO A 279 5.01 5.91 21.82
CA PRO A 279 3.59 6.04 22.15
C PRO A 279 3.28 5.75 23.62
N GLU A 280 4.01 4.86 24.27
CA GLU A 280 3.84 4.58 25.70
C GLU A 280 4.23 5.78 26.56
N GLU A 281 5.34 6.43 26.26
CA GLU A 281 5.80 7.61 26.97
C GLU A 281 4.84 8.79 26.78
N MET A 282 4.36 9.01 25.57
CA MET A 282 3.34 10.04 25.27
C MET A 282 2.05 9.79 26.07
N LYS A 283 1.59 8.53 26.17
CA LYS A 283 0.42 8.17 26.98
C LYS A 283 0.65 8.37 28.49
N LYS A 284 1.89 8.13 28.99
CA LYS A 284 2.22 8.44 30.39
C LYS A 284 2.10 9.94 30.67
N VAL A 285 2.55 10.79 29.75
CA VAL A 285 2.37 12.24 29.88
C VAL A 285 0.90 12.63 29.86
N ALA A 286 0.10 12.10 28.92
CA ALA A 286 -1.34 12.35 28.87
C ALA A 286 -2.04 11.95 30.18
N LYS A 287 -1.70 10.80 30.74
CA LYS A 287 -2.25 10.29 32.02
C LYS A 287 -1.93 11.20 33.20
N TYR A 288 -0.77 11.87 33.21
CA TYR A 288 -0.45 12.87 34.23
C TYR A 288 -1.48 14.00 34.28
N PHE A 289 -2.06 14.35 33.13
CA PHE A 289 -3.14 15.33 32.99
C PHE A 289 -4.55 14.70 33.07
N GLY A 290 -4.66 13.43 33.46
CA GLY A 290 -5.95 12.73 33.55
C GLY A 290 -6.60 12.44 32.18
N LYS A 291 -5.80 12.34 31.12
CA LYS A 291 -6.24 12.08 29.76
C LYS A 291 -5.66 10.76 29.24
N ASP A 292 -6.29 10.20 28.20
CA ASP A 292 -5.83 8.95 27.59
C ASP A 292 -4.77 9.19 26.53
N VAL A 293 -4.86 10.31 25.79
CA VAL A 293 -3.94 10.69 24.73
C VAL A 293 -3.62 12.20 24.76
N LEU A 294 -2.48 12.58 24.19
CA LEU A 294 -2.01 13.97 24.23
C LEU A 294 -2.95 14.95 23.52
N ALA A 295 -3.64 14.55 22.46
CA ALA A 295 -4.58 15.42 21.76
C ALA A 295 -5.77 15.90 22.64
N GLN A 296 -6.01 15.25 23.78
CA GLN A 296 -7.05 15.63 24.75
C GLN A 296 -6.53 16.60 25.83
N VAL A 297 -5.23 16.89 25.86
CA VAL A 297 -4.62 17.82 26.81
C VAL A 297 -4.70 19.22 26.23
N SER A 298 -5.26 20.18 26.95
CA SER A 298 -5.28 21.59 26.53
C SER A 298 -3.92 22.25 26.72
N GLU A 299 -3.65 23.29 25.94
CA GLU A 299 -2.43 24.11 26.07
C GLU A 299 -2.52 25.09 27.27
N GLU A 300 -3.65 25.15 27.98
CA GLU A 300 -3.91 26.04 29.13
C GLU A 300 -3.63 25.34 30.47
#